data_a28c3cef1d4f867e6781fa0d56bb0c52
#
_entry.id   a28c3cef1d4f867e6781fa0d56bb0c52
#
_cell.length_a   1.000
_cell.length_b   1.000
_cell.length_c   1.000
_cell.angle_alpha   90.00
_cell.angle_beta   90.00
_cell.angle_gamma   90.00
#
_symmetry.space_group_name_H-M   'P 1'
#
loop_
_entity.id
_entity.type
_entity.pdbx_description
1 polymer ?
#
loop_
_entity_poly.entity_id
_entity_poly.type
_entity_poly.pdbx_seq_one_letter_code
_entity_poly.pdbx_strand_id
1 'polypeptide(L)'
;MPIINDPSYIKLYHSGELKNRLGVLESRLQNCDLCPHSCRINRYKQAGGKCRSGANLIIASICDHHGEEPVLSGINGSGTVFFGSCNLKCVYCQNYQISQKMEIFDQYLTTTNKTAEKIVRLQNEQHVHNINFVSPGHFVPQMVRIIYEAIPLGLKLPIVYNSNGFDSVDTLKLLDGIIDIYLPDFKYANEDSAYTYSGIKKYPQHAKQAIKEMYRQVGNLKTNRYNIAVRGLLVRHLVLPNALADSEKVLKWLAEEVSHDLAISLMAQFHPVHKAHNYPLLSRSGTYNEYNRVLNYMEKLNLKKGFSQQLDAPEYYLPDFEKEEHPFEEPNRK
;
A
#
# COMPACT_ATOMS: atom_id res chain seq x y z
N MET A 1 8.00 32.15 0.80
CA MET A 1 7.71 30.73 0.51
C MET A 1 7.27 30.10 1.82
N PRO A 2 6.12 29.42 1.92
CA PRO A 2 5.84 28.66 3.12
C PRO A 2 6.89 27.56 3.22
N ILE A 3 7.51 27.44 4.38
CA ILE A 3 8.48 26.40 4.70
C ILE A 3 7.74 25.07 4.56
N ILE A 4 7.95 24.34 3.45
CA ILE A 4 7.63 22.92 3.39
C ILE A 4 8.61 22.31 4.39
N ASN A 5 8.12 21.95 5.57
CA ASN A 5 8.96 21.23 6.53
C ASN A 5 9.46 19.97 5.82
N ASP A 6 10.78 19.79 5.82
CA ASP A 6 11.40 18.57 5.31
C ASP A 6 10.68 17.33 5.86
N PRO A 7 10.51 16.27 5.06
CA PRO A 7 9.97 15.00 5.54
C PRO A 7 10.69 14.53 6.80
N SER A 8 9.95 13.91 7.73
CA SER A 8 10.49 13.59 9.06
C SER A 8 11.66 12.60 9.01
N TYR A 9 11.75 11.77 7.99
CA TYR A 9 12.84 10.80 7.81
C TYR A 9 14.22 11.48 7.61
N ILE A 10 14.26 12.72 7.09
CA ILE A 10 15.51 13.48 6.93
C ILE A 10 16.11 13.80 8.31
N LYS A 11 15.29 14.18 9.28
CA LYS A 11 15.74 14.42 10.67
C LYS A 11 16.27 13.13 11.30
N LEU A 12 15.59 12.00 11.09
CA LEU A 12 16.05 10.70 11.57
C LEU A 12 17.36 10.26 10.92
N TYR A 13 17.59 10.62 9.66
CA TYR A 13 18.85 10.36 8.97
C TYR A 13 20.01 11.12 9.61
N HIS A 14 19.87 12.44 9.80
CA HIS A 14 20.93 13.29 10.36
C HIS A 14 21.23 12.97 11.83
N SER A 15 20.25 12.53 12.61
CA SER A 15 20.45 12.08 14.00
C SER A 15 21.09 10.69 14.11
N GLY A 16 21.21 9.93 13.02
CA GLY A 16 21.65 8.54 13.03
C GLY A 16 20.58 7.53 13.40
N GLU A 17 19.39 7.98 13.83
CA GLU A 17 18.30 7.11 14.27
C GLU A 17 17.75 6.24 13.13
N LEU A 18 17.69 6.77 11.91
CA LEU A 18 17.25 5.98 10.74
C LEU A 18 18.18 4.78 10.50
N LYS A 19 19.50 4.95 10.66
CA LYS A 19 20.50 3.88 10.55
C LYS A 19 20.31 2.81 11.63
N ASN A 20 20.04 3.24 12.86
CA ASN A 20 19.82 2.33 13.99
C ASN A 20 18.57 1.45 13.74
N ARG A 21 17.44 2.07 13.35
CA ARG A 21 16.19 1.35 13.04
C ARG A 21 16.35 0.41 11.85
N LEU A 22 17.08 0.84 10.82
CA LEU A 22 17.41 -0.02 9.68
C LEU A 22 18.15 -1.27 10.14
N GLY A 23 19.17 -1.14 10.99
CA GLY A 23 19.90 -2.29 11.55
C GLY A 23 18.99 -3.26 12.32
N VAL A 24 18.04 -2.74 13.11
CA VAL A 24 17.04 -3.56 13.80
C VAL A 24 16.14 -4.28 12.80
N LEU A 25 15.62 -3.59 11.77
CA LEU A 25 14.77 -4.19 10.76
C LEU A 25 15.49 -5.28 9.97
N GLU A 26 16.74 -5.08 9.59
CA GLU A 26 17.55 -6.06 8.88
C GLU A 26 17.85 -7.30 9.73
N SER A 27 18.13 -7.12 11.02
CA SER A 27 18.35 -8.25 11.93
C SER A 27 17.13 -9.17 12.03
N ARG A 28 15.92 -8.63 11.88
CA ARG A 28 14.67 -9.44 11.89
C ARG A 28 14.54 -10.37 10.68
N LEU A 29 15.31 -10.18 9.61
CA LEU A 29 15.37 -11.12 8.48
C LEU A 29 16.02 -12.47 8.86
N GLN A 30 16.84 -12.52 9.91
CA GLN A 30 17.44 -13.76 10.40
C GLN A 30 16.42 -14.70 11.07
N ASN A 31 15.34 -14.14 11.64
CA ASN A 31 14.25 -14.85 12.28
C ASN A 31 12.93 -14.12 12.00
N CYS A 32 12.47 -14.20 10.76
CA CYS A 32 11.49 -13.29 10.16
C CYS A 32 10.16 -13.21 10.92
N ASP A 33 9.87 -12.01 11.42
CA ASP A 33 8.61 -11.61 12.07
C ASP A 33 8.12 -10.23 11.63
N LEU A 34 8.51 -9.80 10.43
CA LEU A 34 8.17 -8.49 9.86
C LEU A 34 6.66 -8.25 9.68
N CYS A 35 5.89 -9.32 9.48
CA CYS A 35 4.43 -9.25 9.35
C CYS A 35 3.77 -10.26 10.31
N PRO A 36 2.43 -10.21 10.50
CA PRO A 36 1.75 -11.07 11.48
C PRO A 36 1.86 -12.58 11.23
N HIS A 37 2.32 -13.02 10.04
CA HIS A 37 2.64 -14.44 9.83
C HIS A 37 3.75 -14.95 10.74
N SER A 38 4.69 -14.10 11.13
CA SER A 38 5.78 -14.45 12.04
C SER A 38 6.44 -15.79 11.70
N CYS A 39 6.86 -15.94 10.44
CA CYS A 39 7.30 -17.22 9.86
C CYS A 39 8.56 -17.79 10.51
N ARG A 40 9.35 -16.96 11.21
CA ARG A 40 10.58 -17.34 11.93
C ARG A 40 11.64 -18.02 11.08
N ILE A 41 11.61 -17.84 9.76
CA ILE A 41 12.65 -18.32 8.84
C ILE A 41 13.82 -17.35 8.78
N ASN A 42 15.00 -17.84 8.43
CA ASN A 42 16.16 -17.02 8.08
C ASN A 42 16.14 -16.69 6.58
N ARG A 43 15.74 -15.46 6.26
CA ARG A 43 15.59 -14.99 4.87
C ARG A 43 16.93 -14.72 4.16
N TYR A 44 18.05 -14.65 4.90
CA TYR A 44 19.39 -14.59 4.30
C TYR A 44 19.86 -15.95 3.78
N LYS A 45 19.34 -17.05 4.36
CA LYS A 45 19.72 -18.40 3.96
C LYS A 45 18.86 -18.93 2.82
N GLN A 46 17.57 -18.58 2.81
CA GLN A 46 16.62 -19.08 1.81
C GLN A 46 15.42 -18.17 1.65
N ALA A 47 14.85 -18.15 0.45
CA ALA A 47 13.52 -17.62 0.22
C ALA A 47 12.47 -18.55 0.85
N GLY A 48 11.40 -17.99 1.43
CA GLY A 48 10.37 -18.83 2.06
C GLY A 48 9.30 -18.06 2.82
N GLY A 49 8.64 -18.77 3.74
CA GLY A 49 7.49 -18.25 4.47
C GLY A 49 6.26 -18.03 3.58
N LYS A 50 5.27 -17.32 4.10
CA LYS A 50 4.03 -17.06 3.35
C LYS A 50 4.22 -16.16 2.13
N CYS A 51 5.12 -15.18 2.23
CA CYS A 51 5.47 -14.30 1.12
C CYS A 51 6.44 -14.95 0.12
N ARG A 52 7.07 -16.09 0.44
CA ARG A 52 8.04 -16.80 -0.41
C ARG A 52 9.26 -15.94 -0.81
N SER A 53 9.63 -14.94 0.00
CA SER A 53 10.71 -14.01 -0.29
C SER A 53 11.96 -14.32 0.55
N GLY A 54 13.13 -14.13 -0.06
CA GLY A 54 14.43 -14.07 0.61
C GLY A 54 14.80 -12.66 1.05
N ALA A 55 16.08 -12.41 1.32
CA ALA A 55 16.60 -11.08 1.62
C ALA A 55 16.79 -10.23 0.35
N ASN A 56 16.94 -10.86 -0.83
CA ASN A 56 17.12 -10.16 -2.10
C ASN A 56 15.85 -9.37 -2.45
N LEU A 57 16.05 -8.16 -2.94
CA LEU A 57 15.00 -7.24 -3.31
C LEU A 57 14.39 -7.61 -4.67
N ILE A 58 13.07 -7.66 -4.74
CA ILE A 58 12.30 -7.94 -5.94
C ILE A 58 11.42 -6.72 -6.22
N ILE A 59 11.69 -6.00 -7.31
CA ILE A 59 10.92 -4.85 -7.79
C ILE A 59 10.39 -5.15 -9.18
N ALA A 60 9.08 -5.22 -9.33
CA ALA A 60 8.44 -5.51 -10.60
C ALA A 60 8.36 -4.27 -11.52
N SER A 61 8.12 -3.09 -10.94
CA SER A 61 8.06 -1.84 -11.70
C SER A 61 8.40 -0.64 -10.81
N ILE A 62 8.96 0.40 -11.43
CA ILE A 62 9.14 1.74 -10.85
C ILE A 62 8.68 2.73 -11.92
N CYS A 63 7.58 3.44 -11.67
CA CYS A 63 6.97 4.35 -12.65
C CYS A 63 6.26 5.52 -11.97
N ASP A 64 5.99 6.56 -12.72
CA ASP A 64 5.00 7.57 -12.37
C ASP A 64 3.60 7.01 -12.61
N HIS A 65 2.74 7.05 -11.60
CA HIS A 65 1.40 6.48 -11.67
C HIS A 65 0.35 7.56 -11.38
N HIS A 66 -0.60 7.73 -12.30
CA HIS A 66 -1.65 8.75 -12.23
C HIS A 66 -3.01 8.22 -11.76
N GLY A 67 -3.11 6.92 -11.53
CA GLY A 67 -4.35 6.24 -11.10
C GLY A 67 -4.54 6.12 -9.57
N GLU A 68 -3.68 6.72 -8.75
CA GLU A 68 -3.90 6.79 -7.31
C GLU A 68 -4.96 7.85 -6.97
N GLU A 69 -5.36 7.99 -5.72
CA GLU A 69 -6.27 9.05 -5.28
C GLU A 69 -5.77 10.44 -5.71
N PRO A 70 -6.68 11.37 -6.09
CA PRO A 70 -6.30 12.69 -6.60
C PRO A 70 -5.32 13.46 -5.74
N VAL A 71 -5.38 13.27 -4.41
CA VAL A 71 -4.45 13.89 -3.46
C VAL A 71 -3.04 13.29 -3.49
N LEU A 72 -2.86 12.09 -4.05
CA LEU A 72 -1.57 11.43 -4.20
C LEU A 72 -1.00 11.65 -5.59
N SER A 73 -1.81 11.44 -6.64
CA SER A 73 -1.39 11.57 -8.03
C SER A 73 -1.26 13.03 -8.48
N GLY A 74 -2.18 13.91 -8.05
CA GLY A 74 -2.21 15.28 -8.56
C GLY A 74 -2.08 15.32 -10.09
N ILE A 75 -1.28 16.26 -10.60
CA ILE A 75 -1.03 16.40 -12.05
C ILE A 75 0.24 15.69 -12.51
N ASN A 76 1.20 15.46 -11.61
CA ASN A 76 2.50 14.86 -11.94
C ASN A 76 2.62 13.38 -11.57
N GLY A 77 1.57 12.78 -11.02
CA GLY A 77 1.57 11.38 -10.61
C GLY A 77 2.25 11.11 -9.27
N SER A 78 2.17 9.86 -8.88
CA SER A 78 2.83 9.26 -7.72
C SER A 78 4.01 8.43 -8.20
N GLY A 79 5.21 8.62 -7.67
CA GLY A 79 6.39 7.81 -7.98
C GLY A 79 6.26 6.44 -7.33
N THR A 80 5.73 5.47 -8.06
CA THR A 80 5.26 4.20 -7.52
C THR A 80 6.29 3.09 -7.71
N VAL A 81 6.58 2.37 -6.60
CA VAL A 81 7.50 1.23 -6.54
C VAL A 81 6.72 -0.03 -6.22
N PHE A 82 6.57 -0.92 -7.19
CA PHE A 82 5.84 -2.19 -7.05
C PHE A 82 6.77 -3.30 -6.63
N PHE A 83 6.62 -3.77 -5.40
CA PHE A 83 7.35 -4.94 -4.93
C PHE A 83 6.78 -6.24 -5.51
N GLY A 84 7.67 -7.16 -5.89
CA GLY A 84 7.30 -8.53 -6.24
C GLY A 84 6.93 -9.34 -5.00
N SER A 85 6.07 -10.35 -5.17
CA SER A 85 5.50 -11.14 -4.09
C SER A 85 4.49 -10.37 -3.21
N CYS A 86 3.91 -11.06 -2.22
CA CYS A 86 2.99 -10.48 -1.24
C CYS A 86 2.84 -11.41 -0.04
N ASN A 87 2.58 -10.86 1.15
CA ASN A 87 2.23 -11.64 2.34
C ASN A 87 0.75 -12.09 2.37
N LEU A 88 -0.09 -11.61 1.45
CA LEU A 88 -1.45 -12.11 1.20
C LEU A 88 -1.50 -12.98 -0.07
N LYS A 89 -2.60 -13.75 -0.22
CA LYS A 89 -2.87 -14.59 -1.39
C LYS A 89 -4.30 -14.38 -1.88
N CYS A 90 -4.67 -13.10 -2.09
CA CYS A 90 -6.03 -12.76 -2.52
C CYS A 90 -6.36 -13.41 -3.86
N VAL A 91 -7.48 -14.11 -3.92
CA VAL A 91 -7.93 -14.82 -5.13
C VAL A 91 -8.35 -13.87 -6.25
N TYR A 92 -8.60 -12.59 -5.91
CA TYR A 92 -8.97 -11.51 -6.84
C TYR A 92 -7.88 -10.44 -6.95
N CYS A 93 -6.62 -10.80 -6.73
CA CYS A 93 -5.53 -9.82 -6.75
C CYS A 93 -5.36 -9.23 -8.14
N GLN A 94 -5.51 -7.92 -8.29
CA GLN A 94 -5.26 -7.23 -9.56
C GLN A 94 -3.77 -7.31 -9.95
N ASN A 95 -2.87 -7.27 -8.97
CA ASN A 95 -1.43 -7.40 -9.16
C ASN A 95 -0.95 -8.87 -9.10
N TYR A 96 -1.78 -9.85 -9.48
CA TYR A 96 -1.45 -11.27 -9.32
C TYR A 96 -0.19 -11.69 -10.10
N GLN A 97 0.06 -11.06 -11.25
CA GLN A 97 1.24 -11.32 -12.08
C GLN A 97 2.53 -11.18 -11.27
N ILE A 98 2.68 -10.12 -10.48
CA ILE A 98 3.88 -9.83 -9.69
C ILE A 98 3.80 -10.32 -8.25
N SER A 99 2.60 -10.58 -7.72
CA SER A 99 2.43 -10.99 -6.31
C SER A 99 2.37 -12.49 -6.11
N GLN A 100 2.00 -13.27 -7.14
CA GLN A 100 1.73 -14.70 -7.00
C GLN A 100 2.39 -15.60 -8.04
N LYS A 101 2.77 -15.11 -9.24
CA LYS A 101 3.57 -15.85 -10.22
C LYS A 101 5.04 -15.84 -9.78
N MET A 102 5.57 -17.01 -9.33
CA MET A 102 6.94 -17.10 -8.80
C MET A 102 8.00 -17.20 -9.87
N GLU A 103 7.67 -17.78 -10.99
CA GLU A 103 8.56 -18.08 -12.13
C GLU A 103 9.21 -16.84 -12.75
N ILE A 104 8.61 -15.66 -12.51
CA ILE A 104 9.11 -14.40 -13.06
C ILE A 104 9.92 -13.57 -12.06
N PHE A 105 10.07 -14.02 -10.79
CA PHE A 105 10.69 -13.17 -9.77
C PHE A 105 12.16 -12.90 -10.01
N ASP A 106 12.89 -13.83 -10.62
CA ASP A 106 14.34 -13.67 -10.88
C ASP A 106 14.63 -12.50 -11.83
N GLN A 107 13.75 -12.21 -12.78
CA GLN A 107 13.89 -11.07 -13.69
C GLN A 107 13.72 -9.71 -12.99
N TYR A 108 13.05 -9.68 -11.83
CA TYR A 108 12.79 -8.48 -11.04
C TYR A 108 13.80 -8.27 -9.89
N LEU A 109 14.85 -9.12 -9.81
CA LEU A 109 15.90 -8.94 -8.82
C LEU A 109 16.68 -7.64 -9.08
N THR A 110 16.83 -6.85 -8.02
CA THR A 110 17.55 -5.58 -8.10
C THR A 110 18.24 -5.27 -6.77
N THR A 111 18.93 -4.13 -6.68
CA THR A 111 19.56 -3.65 -5.45
C THR A 111 18.84 -2.42 -4.91
N THR A 112 18.99 -2.18 -3.61
CA THR A 112 18.42 -0.99 -2.96
C THR A 112 19.02 0.30 -3.52
N ASN A 113 20.32 0.31 -3.82
CA ASN A 113 21.01 1.47 -4.41
C ASN A 113 20.45 1.83 -5.80
N LYS A 114 20.33 0.85 -6.72
CA LYS A 114 19.72 1.09 -8.04
C LYS A 114 18.28 1.59 -7.93
N THR A 115 17.54 1.10 -6.94
CA THR A 115 16.17 1.55 -6.69
C THR A 115 16.16 2.98 -6.13
N ALA A 116 17.10 3.32 -5.23
CA ALA A 116 17.26 4.67 -4.70
C ALA A 116 17.57 5.69 -5.82
N GLU A 117 18.48 5.34 -6.75
CA GLU A 117 18.76 6.18 -7.92
C GLU A 117 17.52 6.40 -8.80
N LYS A 118 16.74 5.33 -9.05
CA LYS A 118 15.51 5.42 -9.87
C LYS A 118 14.44 6.30 -9.23
N ILE A 119 14.18 6.18 -7.92
CA ILE A 119 13.15 7.02 -7.26
C ILE A 119 13.58 8.50 -7.19
N VAL A 120 14.88 8.78 -7.03
CA VAL A 120 15.38 10.16 -7.10
C VAL A 120 15.28 10.71 -8.53
N ARG A 121 15.46 9.87 -9.55
CA ARG A 121 15.22 10.26 -10.95
C ARG A 121 13.74 10.60 -11.18
N LEU A 122 12.78 9.79 -10.70
CA LEU A 122 11.34 10.12 -10.78
C LEU A 122 11.05 11.48 -10.13
N GLN A 123 11.65 11.76 -8.95
CA GLN A 123 11.51 13.07 -8.30
C GLN A 123 12.00 14.22 -9.18
N ASN A 124 13.17 14.07 -9.82
CA ASN A 124 13.85 15.17 -10.50
C ASN A 124 13.38 15.37 -11.95
N GLU A 125 13.04 14.28 -12.65
CA GLU A 125 12.70 14.31 -14.08
C GLU A 125 11.18 14.32 -14.32
N GLN A 126 10.41 13.54 -13.52
CA GLN A 126 8.95 13.43 -13.66
C GLN A 126 8.21 14.36 -12.70
N HIS A 127 8.92 14.91 -11.69
CA HIS A 127 8.35 15.82 -10.69
C HIS A 127 7.18 15.21 -9.91
N VAL A 128 7.19 13.88 -9.69
CA VAL A 128 6.15 13.18 -8.94
C VAL A 128 5.94 13.78 -7.56
N HIS A 129 4.73 13.63 -7.00
CA HIS A 129 4.37 14.28 -5.75
C HIS A 129 4.83 13.56 -4.48
N ASN A 130 5.09 12.28 -4.57
CA ASN A 130 5.51 11.40 -3.47
C ASN A 130 6.25 10.17 -4.00
N ILE A 131 6.82 9.38 -3.10
CA ILE A 131 7.31 8.04 -3.42
C ILE A 131 6.40 7.03 -2.72
N ASN A 132 5.71 6.21 -3.51
CA ASN A 132 4.68 5.28 -3.08
C ASN A 132 5.18 3.83 -3.17
N PHE A 133 5.44 3.21 -2.02
CA PHE A 133 5.86 1.82 -1.93
C PHE A 133 4.63 0.90 -1.82
N VAL A 134 4.37 0.11 -2.86
CA VAL A 134 3.18 -0.76 -2.96
C VAL A 134 3.47 -2.16 -2.42
N SER A 135 2.67 -2.59 -1.45
CA SER A 135 2.79 -3.87 -0.74
C SER A 135 4.14 -4.11 -0.06
N PRO A 136 4.71 -3.13 0.67
CA PRO A 136 6.07 -3.20 1.20
C PRO A 136 6.21 -4.10 2.44
N GLY A 137 5.12 -4.57 3.06
CA GLY A 137 5.09 -5.20 4.38
C GLY A 137 6.04 -6.39 4.56
N HIS A 138 6.40 -7.10 3.48
CA HIS A 138 7.37 -8.20 3.52
C HIS A 138 8.79 -7.77 3.12
N PHE A 139 8.97 -6.52 2.64
CA PHE A 139 10.24 -5.89 2.26
C PHE A 139 10.55 -4.61 3.05
N VAL A 140 9.97 -4.44 4.25
CA VAL A 140 10.18 -3.24 5.09
C VAL A 140 11.67 -2.91 5.30
N PRO A 141 12.57 -3.86 5.62
CA PRO A 141 13.98 -3.54 5.77
C PRO A 141 14.61 -2.98 4.49
N GLN A 142 14.29 -3.58 3.33
CA GLN A 142 14.79 -3.13 2.03
C GLN A 142 14.20 -1.78 1.64
N MET A 143 12.91 -1.54 1.91
CA MET A 143 12.26 -0.24 1.70
C MET A 143 12.98 0.87 2.50
N VAL A 144 13.23 0.63 3.79
CA VAL A 144 13.92 1.62 4.65
C VAL A 144 15.37 1.83 4.19
N ARG A 145 16.04 0.78 3.69
CA ARG A 145 17.37 0.91 3.08
C ARG A 145 17.34 1.75 1.80
N ILE A 146 16.37 1.56 0.93
CA ILE A 146 16.18 2.40 -0.27
C ILE A 146 16.05 3.86 0.13
N ILE A 147 15.20 4.18 1.13
CA ILE A 147 15.02 5.54 1.63
C ILE A 147 16.36 6.08 2.18
N TYR A 148 17.07 5.29 3.01
CA TYR A 148 18.35 5.68 3.58
C TYR A 148 19.39 6.00 2.51
N GLU A 149 19.48 5.20 1.45
CA GLU A 149 20.41 5.38 0.34
C GLU A 149 20.00 6.52 -0.61
N ALA A 150 18.70 6.83 -0.70
CA ALA A 150 18.18 7.91 -1.56
C ALA A 150 18.36 9.31 -0.95
N ILE A 151 18.42 9.46 0.38
CA ILE A 151 18.58 10.76 1.05
C ILE A 151 19.85 11.50 0.56
N PRO A 152 21.05 10.90 0.58
CA PRO A 152 22.26 11.59 0.08
C PRO A 152 22.22 11.88 -1.42
N LEU A 153 21.36 11.21 -2.19
CA LEU A 153 21.10 11.49 -3.61
C LEU A 153 20.09 12.63 -3.82
N GLY A 154 19.50 13.17 -2.74
CA GLY A 154 18.61 14.31 -2.77
C GLY A 154 17.12 14.00 -2.65
N LEU A 155 16.73 12.82 -2.19
CA LEU A 155 15.33 12.49 -1.90
C LEU A 155 14.75 13.44 -0.84
N LYS A 156 13.62 14.09 -1.16
CA LYS A 156 12.91 15.04 -0.29
C LYS A 156 11.39 15.00 -0.42
N LEU A 157 10.85 14.00 -1.14
CA LEU A 157 9.40 13.81 -1.29
C LEU A 157 8.82 13.06 -0.10
N PRO A 158 7.51 13.26 0.20
CA PRO A 158 6.81 12.42 1.17
C PRO A 158 6.84 10.94 0.77
N ILE A 159 6.97 10.07 1.78
CA ILE A 159 6.95 8.62 1.60
C ILE A 159 5.55 8.08 1.90
N VAL A 160 4.98 7.35 0.94
CA VAL A 160 3.72 6.64 1.06
C VAL A 160 3.97 5.15 1.30
N TYR A 161 3.36 4.62 2.35
CA TYR A 161 3.33 3.19 2.67
C TYR A 161 1.97 2.62 2.28
N ASN A 162 1.89 2.04 1.08
CA ASN A 162 0.67 1.49 0.48
C ASN A 162 0.59 -0.01 0.78
N SER A 163 -0.12 -0.38 1.83
CA SER A 163 -0.15 -1.74 2.33
C SER A 163 -1.51 -2.41 2.17
N ASN A 164 -1.51 -3.73 2.29
CA ASN A 164 -2.74 -4.52 2.30
C ASN A 164 -3.40 -4.59 3.70
N GLY A 165 -2.92 -3.82 4.68
CA GLY A 165 -3.41 -3.74 6.04
C GLY A 165 -3.00 -4.90 6.96
N PHE A 166 -2.30 -5.92 6.45
CA PHE A 166 -1.83 -7.06 7.25
C PHE A 166 -0.39 -6.82 7.72
N ASP A 167 -0.22 -5.81 8.59
CA ASP A 167 1.06 -5.33 9.07
C ASP A 167 1.26 -5.64 10.56
N SER A 168 2.51 -5.86 10.95
CA SER A 168 2.90 -6.03 12.36
C SER A 168 3.03 -4.67 13.04
N VAL A 169 2.36 -4.49 14.17
CA VAL A 169 2.46 -3.26 14.98
C VAL A 169 3.90 -2.98 15.40
N ASP A 170 4.67 -4.03 15.76
CA ASP A 170 6.07 -3.86 16.16
C ASP A 170 6.97 -3.43 15.00
N THR A 171 6.63 -3.84 13.77
CA THR A 171 7.30 -3.34 12.56
C THR A 171 6.90 -1.89 12.27
N LEU A 172 5.61 -1.57 12.37
CA LEU A 172 5.11 -0.21 12.16
C LEU A 172 5.72 0.79 13.15
N LYS A 173 5.92 0.43 14.41
CA LYS A 173 6.58 1.31 15.39
C LYS A 173 8.00 1.70 14.98
N LEU A 174 8.73 0.83 14.28
CA LEU A 174 10.05 1.15 13.73
C LEU A 174 9.98 2.12 12.54
N LEU A 175 8.81 2.27 11.93
CA LEU A 175 8.54 3.20 10.82
C LEU A 175 8.08 4.59 11.28
N ASP A 176 7.87 4.83 12.57
CA ASP A 176 7.42 6.13 13.11
C ASP A 176 8.41 7.24 12.72
N GLY A 177 7.91 8.27 12.03
CA GLY A 177 8.72 9.37 11.49
C GLY A 177 9.50 9.02 10.20
N ILE A 178 9.42 7.79 9.69
CA ILE A 178 9.97 7.42 8.36
C ILE A 178 8.89 7.58 7.30
N ILE A 179 7.66 7.18 7.60
CA ILE A 179 6.51 7.26 6.70
C ILE A 179 5.74 8.55 6.94
N ASP A 180 5.43 9.28 5.88
CA ASP A 180 4.63 10.50 5.93
C ASP A 180 3.15 10.20 5.70
N ILE A 181 2.83 9.27 4.80
CA ILE A 181 1.46 8.93 4.43
C ILE A 181 1.29 7.41 4.52
N TYR A 182 0.34 6.97 5.34
CA TYR A 182 -0.09 5.58 5.35
C TYR A 182 -1.34 5.42 4.46
N LEU A 183 -1.30 4.39 3.60
CA LEU A 183 -2.36 4.04 2.65
C LEU A 183 -2.71 2.55 2.77
N PRO A 184 -3.23 2.11 3.92
CA PRO A 184 -3.61 0.71 4.10
C PRO A 184 -4.97 0.38 3.49
N ASP A 185 -5.09 -0.84 2.95
CA ASP A 185 -6.39 -1.44 2.72
C ASP A 185 -7.00 -1.95 4.04
N PHE A 186 -8.30 -1.74 4.25
CA PHE A 186 -9.08 -2.52 5.18
C PHE A 186 -10.06 -3.40 4.40
N LYS A 187 -9.61 -4.62 4.05
CA LYS A 187 -10.29 -5.46 3.04
C LYS A 187 -11.56 -6.12 3.54
N TYR A 188 -11.60 -6.55 4.81
CA TYR A 188 -12.70 -7.34 5.37
C TYR A 188 -12.92 -7.03 6.85
N ALA A 189 -14.19 -6.95 7.27
CA ALA A 189 -14.55 -7.03 8.69
C ALA A 189 -14.84 -8.46 9.15
N ASN A 190 -15.01 -9.41 8.22
CA ASN A 190 -15.36 -10.81 8.46
C ASN A 190 -14.13 -11.73 8.30
N GLU A 191 -13.89 -12.59 9.30
CA GLU A 191 -12.74 -13.54 9.28
C GLU A 191 -12.90 -14.65 8.24
N ASP A 192 -14.13 -15.15 8.02
CA ASP A 192 -14.38 -16.23 7.08
C ASP A 192 -14.12 -15.77 5.64
N SER A 193 -14.57 -14.56 5.30
CA SER A 193 -14.27 -13.93 4.02
C SER A 193 -12.76 -13.71 3.84
N ALA A 194 -12.09 -13.21 4.88
CA ALA A 194 -10.65 -12.99 4.86
C ALA A 194 -9.87 -14.30 4.66
N TYR A 195 -10.30 -15.37 5.33
CA TYR A 195 -9.69 -16.68 5.17
C TYR A 195 -9.97 -17.26 3.78
N THR A 196 -11.23 -17.24 3.35
CA THR A 196 -11.66 -17.83 2.07
C THR A 196 -11.00 -17.14 0.88
N TYR A 197 -10.95 -15.79 0.88
CA TYR A 197 -10.55 -15.03 -0.30
C TYR A 197 -9.11 -14.48 -0.25
N SER A 198 -8.47 -14.47 0.91
CA SER A 198 -7.08 -14.01 1.05
C SER A 198 -6.17 -14.98 1.83
N GLY A 199 -6.70 -16.10 2.32
CA GLY A 199 -5.95 -17.13 3.03
C GLY A 199 -5.49 -16.73 4.43
N ILE A 200 -6.12 -15.73 5.06
CA ILE A 200 -5.67 -15.16 6.33
C ILE A 200 -6.75 -15.25 7.40
N LYS A 201 -6.48 -16.05 8.43
CA LYS A 201 -7.24 -16.00 9.69
C LYS A 201 -6.86 -14.72 10.45
N LYS A 202 -7.82 -14.15 11.19
CA LYS A 202 -7.62 -12.96 12.04
C LYS A 202 -7.18 -11.69 11.29
N TYR A 203 -7.41 -11.62 9.95
CA TYR A 203 -7.10 -10.42 9.18
C TYR A 203 -7.71 -9.16 9.80
N PRO A 204 -9.03 -9.13 10.16
CA PRO A 204 -9.66 -7.93 10.71
C PRO A 204 -8.98 -7.42 11.99
N GLN A 205 -8.53 -8.33 12.88
CA GLN A 205 -7.85 -7.93 14.11
C GLN A 205 -6.51 -7.27 13.82
N HIS A 206 -5.70 -7.87 12.92
CA HIS A 206 -4.40 -7.31 12.55
C HIS A 206 -4.54 -5.99 11.82
N ALA A 207 -5.50 -5.87 10.87
CA ALA A 207 -5.77 -4.63 10.16
C ALA A 207 -6.19 -3.50 11.11
N LYS A 208 -7.08 -3.79 12.06
CA LYS A 208 -7.50 -2.83 13.09
C LYS A 208 -6.34 -2.32 13.93
N GLN A 209 -5.46 -3.22 14.39
CA GLN A 209 -4.29 -2.85 15.19
C GLN A 209 -3.29 -2.03 14.38
N ALA A 210 -3.04 -2.43 13.12
CA ALA A 210 -2.15 -1.73 12.21
C ALA A 210 -2.67 -0.30 11.90
N ILE A 211 -3.95 -0.15 11.55
CA ILE A 211 -4.57 1.14 11.24
C ILE A 211 -4.54 2.07 12.46
N LYS A 212 -4.82 1.58 13.67
CA LYS A 212 -4.69 2.39 14.90
C LYS A 212 -3.26 2.89 15.11
N GLU A 213 -2.25 2.04 14.89
CA GLU A 213 -0.85 2.45 15.01
C GLU A 213 -0.44 3.44 13.92
N MET A 214 -0.86 3.21 12.68
CA MET A 214 -0.62 4.16 11.57
C MET A 214 -1.25 5.53 11.87
N TYR A 215 -2.49 5.54 12.36
CA TYR A 215 -3.17 6.79 12.76
C TYR A 215 -2.46 7.49 13.92
N ARG A 216 -1.99 6.76 14.92
CA ARG A 216 -1.18 7.32 16.02
C ARG A 216 0.05 8.08 15.51
N GLN A 217 0.71 7.55 14.47
CA GLN A 217 1.94 8.14 13.94
C GLN A 217 1.69 9.38 13.10
N VAL A 218 0.67 9.40 12.26
CA VAL A 218 0.50 10.45 11.26
C VAL A 218 -0.79 11.27 11.39
N GLY A 219 -1.79 10.77 12.11
CA GLY A 219 -3.09 11.43 12.28
C GLY A 219 -3.93 11.49 11.01
N ASN A 220 -4.89 12.43 10.98
CA ASN A 220 -5.73 12.68 9.82
C ASN A 220 -4.92 13.19 8.62
N LEU A 221 -5.42 12.91 7.40
CA LEU A 221 -4.80 13.35 6.16
C LEU A 221 -4.69 14.87 6.09
N LYS A 222 -3.49 15.36 5.73
CA LYS A 222 -3.17 16.77 5.53
C LYS A 222 -2.66 16.99 4.11
N THR A 223 -3.15 18.03 3.47
CA THR A 223 -2.73 18.43 2.13
C THR A 223 -2.04 19.79 2.15
N ASN A 224 -1.22 20.04 1.14
CA ASN A 224 -0.67 21.35 0.88
C ASN A 224 -1.70 22.28 0.18
N ARG A 225 -1.31 23.50 -0.17
CA ARG A 225 -2.15 24.48 -0.86
C ARG A 225 -2.65 24.04 -2.26
N TYR A 226 -2.07 23.00 -2.81
CA TYR A 226 -2.45 22.42 -4.11
C TYR A 226 -3.29 21.16 -3.96
N ASN A 227 -3.81 20.89 -2.75
CA ASN A 227 -4.55 19.67 -2.39
C ASN A 227 -3.76 18.37 -2.56
N ILE A 228 -2.44 18.43 -2.54
CA ILE A 228 -1.57 17.25 -2.56
C ILE A 228 -1.27 16.81 -1.13
N ALA A 229 -1.43 15.52 -0.86
CA ALA A 229 -1.17 14.95 0.46
C ALA A 229 0.31 15.07 0.84
N VAL A 230 0.55 15.51 2.07
CA VAL A 230 1.91 15.65 2.63
C VAL A 230 2.12 14.82 3.88
N ARG A 231 1.05 14.45 4.58
CA ARG A 231 1.09 13.61 5.79
C ARG A 231 -0.30 13.09 6.12
N GLY A 232 -0.37 11.92 6.75
CA GLY A 232 -1.60 11.43 7.37
C GLY A 232 -2.02 10.04 6.92
N LEU A 233 -3.17 9.60 7.41
CA LEU A 233 -3.76 8.31 7.11
C LEU A 233 -4.89 8.47 6.09
N LEU A 234 -4.84 7.66 5.03
CA LEU A 234 -5.91 7.46 4.05
C LEU A 234 -6.19 5.96 3.96
N VAL A 235 -7.35 5.52 4.41
CA VAL A 235 -7.71 4.09 4.38
C VAL A 235 -8.47 3.75 3.11
N ARG A 236 -8.03 2.72 2.40
CA ARG A 236 -8.71 2.15 1.24
C ARG A 236 -9.67 1.04 1.64
N HIS A 237 -10.85 1.05 1.04
CA HIS A 237 -11.81 -0.02 1.19
C HIS A 237 -12.44 -0.37 -0.16
N LEU A 238 -12.20 -1.60 -0.64
CA LEU A 238 -12.79 -2.12 -1.87
C LEU A 238 -14.14 -2.77 -1.56
N VAL A 239 -15.20 -2.23 -2.17
CA VAL A 239 -16.52 -2.85 -2.09
C VAL A 239 -16.55 -4.11 -2.93
N LEU A 240 -16.76 -5.25 -2.26
CA LEU A 240 -16.88 -6.54 -2.93
C LEU A 240 -18.36 -6.87 -3.21
N PRO A 241 -18.65 -7.61 -4.31
CA PRO A 241 -20.01 -8.08 -4.57
C PRO A 241 -20.53 -8.94 -3.43
N ASN A 242 -21.85 -9.08 -3.33
CA ASN A 242 -22.53 -9.91 -2.31
C ASN A 242 -22.17 -9.54 -0.87
N ALA A 243 -21.79 -8.28 -0.62
CA ALA A 243 -21.38 -7.77 0.69
C ALA A 243 -20.23 -8.56 1.38
N LEU A 244 -19.37 -9.24 0.62
CA LEU A 244 -18.33 -10.14 1.13
C LEU A 244 -17.26 -9.44 1.96
N ALA A 245 -17.06 -8.13 1.78
CA ALA A 245 -16.14 -7.34 2.60
C ALA A 245 -16.73 -6.94 3.96
N ASP A 246 -18.05 -7.04 4.13
CA ASP A 246 -18.77 -6.53 5.29
C ASP A 246 -18.53 -5.00 5.49
N SER A 247 -18.65 -4.27 4.37
CA SER A 247 -18.21 -2.86 4.23
C SER A 247 -18.80 -1.93 5.29
N GLU A 248 -20.08 -2.11 5.65
CA GLU A 248 -20.72 -1.29 6.68
C GLU A 248 -20.04 -1.44 8.04
N LYS A 249 -19.61 -2.67 8.41
CA LYS A 249 -18.87 -2.89 9.66
C LYS A 249 -17.45 -2.31 9.61
N VAL A 250 -16.80 -2.34 8.43
CA VAL A 250 -15.51 -1.69 8.22
C VAL A 250 -15.64 -0.19 8.45
N LEU A 251 -16.59 0.47 7.76
CA LEU A 251 -16.80 1.92 7.86
C LEU A 251 -17.20 2.36 9.26
N LYS A 252 -18.13 1.61 9.90
CA LYS A 252 -18.53 1.88 11.28
C LYS A 252 -17.33 1.85 12.23
N TRP A 253 -16.52 0.80 12.14
CA TRP A 253 -15.34 0.68 12.99
C TRP A 253 -14.33 1.82 12.75
N LEU A 254 -14.09 2.21 11.49
CA LEU A 254 -13.20 3.32 11.16
C LEU A 254 -13.69 4.65 11.76
N ALA A 255 -14.99 4.92 11.68
CA ALA A 255 -15.58 6.12 12.25
C ALA A 255 -15.49 6.16 13.78
N GLU A 256 -15.88 5.07 14.44
CA GLU A 256 -16.02 5.02 15.91
C GLU A 256 -14.67 4.84 16.63
N GLU A 257 -13.74 4.08 16.04
CA GLU A 257 -12.52 3.63 16.72
C GLU A 257 -11.23 4.32 16.23
N VAL A 258 -11.30 5.07 15.12
CA VAL A 258 -10.15 5.80 14.57
C VAL A 258 -10.45 7.29 14.54
N SER A 259 -11.33 7.76 13.63
CA SER A 259 -11.70 9.17 13.55
C SER A 259 -12.88 9.40 12.61
N HIS A 260 -13.84 10.27 13.00
CA HIS A 260 -14.86 10.77 12.09
C HIS A 260 -14.31 11.67 10.98
N ASP A 261 -13.11 12.23 11.16
CA ASP A 261 -12.37 13.04 10.18
C ASP A 261 -11.39 12.23 9.33
N LEU A 262 -11.47 10.88 9.39
CA LEU A 262 -10.60 10.01 8.64
C LEU A 262 -10.89 10.13 7.13
N ALA A 263 -9.84 10.24 6.32
CA ALA A 263 -9.94 10.14 4.88
C ALA A 263 -10.09 8.66 4.48
N ILE A 264 -11.13 8.34 3.71
CA ILE A 264 -11.42 6.99 3.24
C ILE A 264 -11.54 7.02 1.72
N SER A 265 -10.82 6.13 1.03
CA SER A 265 -11.00 5.85 -0.39
C SER A 265 -11.92 4.64 -0.54
N LEU A 266 -13.19 4.90 -0.88
CA LEU A 266 -14.17 3.87 -1.16
C LEU A 266 -14.07 3.47 -2.64
N MET A 267 -13.54 2.26 -2.89
CA MET A 267 -13.22 1.80 -4.23
C MET A 267 -14.37 0.94 -4.80
N ALA A 268 -14.74 1.23 -6.07
CA ALA A 268 -15.72 0.49 -6.86
C ALA A 268 -15.08 -0.49 -7.86
N GLN A 269 -13.76 -0.46 -8.00
CA GLN A 269 -12.99 -1.09 -9.07
C GLN A 269 -12.82 -2.61 -8.95
N PHE A 270 -13.69 -3.31 -8.20
CA PHE A 270 -13.61 -4.76 -8.14
C PHE A 270 -13.92 -5.36 -9.52
N HIS A 271 -12.96 -6.12 -10.04
CA HIS A 271 -13.11 -6.91 -11.25
C HIS A 271 -12.70 -8.37 -10.97
N PRO A 272 -13.45 -9.38 -11.46
CA PRO A 272 -13.14 -10.79 -11.22
C PRO A 272 -11.95 -11.24 -12.06
N VAL A 273 -10.73 -11.02 -11.54
CA VAL A 273 -9.46 -11.45 -12.15
C VAL A 273 -8.83 -12.61 -11.39
N HIS A 274 -7.75 -13.15 -11.91
CA HIS A 274 -6.95 -14.24 -11.34
C HIS A 274 -7.82 -15.47 -11.03
N LYS A 275 -7.97 -15.84 -9.75
CA LYS A 275 -8.76 -16.99 -9.29
C LYS A 275 -10.19 -16.64 -8.88
N ALA A 276 -10.61 -15.39 -9.01
CA ALA A 276 -11.94 -14.94 -8.59
C ALA A 276 -13.06 -15.72 -9.29
N HIS A 277 -12.88 -16.08 -10.58
CA HIS A 277 -13.84 -16.88 -11.33
C HIS A 277 -14.14 -18.27 -10.74
N ASN A 278 -13.24 -18.82 -9.92
CA ASN A 278 -13.44 -20.09 -9.24
C ASN A 278 -14.31 -19.95 -7.98
N TYR A 279 -14.71 -18.73 -7.62
CA TYR A 279 -15.55 -18.43 -6.45
C TYR A 279 -16.85 -17.81 -6.92
N PRO A 280 -17.99 -18.55 -6.89
CA PRO A 280 -19.26 -18.08 -7.47
C PRO A 280 -19.69 -16.69 -6.97
N LEU A 281 -19.43 -16.37 -5.70
CA LEU A 281 -19.78 -15.08 -5.12
C LEU A 281 -18.85 -13.91 -5.54
N LEU A 282 -17.70 -14.22 -6.16
CA LEU A 282 -16.73 -13.25 -6.69
C LEU A 282 -16.63 -13.29 -8.23
N SER A 283 -17.47 -14.06 -8.91
CA SER A 283 -17.38 -14.26 -10.36
C SER A 283 -17.95 -13.12 -11.20
N ARG A 284 -18.49 -12.08 -10.58
CA ARG A 284 -19.03 -10.88 -11.23
C ARG A 284 -18.53 -9.60 -10.56
N SER A 285 -18.53 -8.49 -11.27
CA SER A 285 -18.29 -7.16 -10.70
C SER A 285 -19.40 -6.76 -9.72
N GLY A 286 -19.12 -5.78 -8.87
CA GLY A 286 -20.11 -5.16 -8.00
C GLY A 286 -21.21 -4.45 -8.80
N THR A 287 -22.42 -4.38 -8.26
CA THR A 287 -23.50 -3.64 -8.87
C THR A 287 -23.58 -2.21 -8.30
N TYR A 288 -24.23 -1.31 -9.07
CA TYR A 288 -24.52 0.05 -8.63
C TYR A 288 -25.21 0.08 -7.27
N ASN A 289 -26.20 -0.80 -7.05
CA ASN A 289 -26.94 -0.86 -5.79
C ASN A 289 -26.05 -1.29 -4.61
N GLU A 290 -25.15 -2.26 -4.83
CA GLU A 290 -24.21 -2.72 -3.79
C GLU A 290 -23.26 -1.60 -3.39
N TYR A 291 -22.70 -0.87 -4.35
CA TYR A 291 -21.79 0.24 -4.08
C TYR A 291 -22.49 1.42 -3.43
N ASN A 292 -23.64 1.87 -3.97
CA ASN A 292 -24.40 2.99 -3.43
C ASN A 292 -24.92 2.73 -2.03
N ARG A 293 -25.27 1.50 -1.69
CA ARG A 293 -25.63 1.14 -0.32
C ARG A 293 -24.51 1.46 0.65
N VAL A 294 -23.26 1.12 0.28
CA VAL A 294 -22.08 1.39 1.12
C VAL A 294 -21.76 2.88 1.16
N LEU A 295 -21.86 3.57 0.03
CA LEU A 295 -21.65 5.02 -0.06
C LEU A 295 -22.66 5.79 0.83
N ASN A 296 -23.96 5.46 0.73
CA ASN A 296 -25.00 6.05 1.58
C ASN A 296 -24.75 5.75 3.07
N TYR A 297 -24.20 4.58 3.41
CA TYR A 297 -23.82 4.26 4.78
C TYR A 297 -22.63 5.09 5.27
N MET A 298 -21.64 5.32 4.43
CA MET A 298 -20.49 6.21 4.70
C MET A 298 -20.96 7.65 4.99
N GLU A 299 -21.94 8.15 4.21
CA GLU A 299 -22.56 9.46 4.44
C GLU A 299 -23.31 9.53 5.77
N LYS A 300 -24.10 8.50 6.11
CA LYS A 300 -24.80 8.40 7.41
C LYS A 300 -23.85 8.44 8.61
N LEU A 301 -22.65 7.88 8.47
CA LEU A 301 -21.61 7.96 9.48
C LEU A 301 -20.89 9.32 9.52
N ASN A 302 -21.28 10.27 8.67
CA ASN A 302 -20.65 11.59 8.53
C ASN A 302 -19.14 11.53 8.18
N LEU A 303 -18.71 10.49 7.48
CA LEU A 303 -17.36 10.33 6.96
C LEU A 303 -17.22 11.12 5.65
N LYS A 304 -17.03 12.44 5.76
CA LYS A 304 -17.06 13.36 4.60
C LYS A 304 -15.68 13.60 3.95
N LYS A 305 -14.61 13.20 4.63
CA LYS A 305 -13.24 13.35 4.12
C LYS A 305 -12.83 12.06 3.43
N GLY A 306 -13.01 12.01 2.10
CA GLY A 306 -12.67 10.80 1.37
C GLY A 306 -12.91 10.93 -0.12
N PHE A 307 -12.71 9.82 -0.81
CA PHE A 307 -12.83 9.69 -2.25
C PHE A 307 -13.77 8.54 -2.55
N SER A 308 -14.60 8.72 -3.55
CA SER A 308 -15.44 7.66 -4.12
C SER A 308 -15.12 7.52 -5.60
N GLN A 309 -15.13 6.29 -6.10
CA GLN A 309 -14.91 6.01 -7.51
C GLN A 309 -16.24 5.89 -8.26
N GLN A 310 -16.22 6.22 -9.55
CA GLN A 310 -17.32 5.90 -10.46
C GLN A 310 -17.26 4.43 -10.85
N LEU A 311 -18.42 3.81 -11.08
CA LEU A 311 -18.53 2.37 -11.34
C LEU A 311 -18.10 1.95 -12.76
N ASP A 312 -17.96 2.89 -13.66
CA ASP A 312 -17.56 2.69 -15.07
C ASP A 312 -16.04 2.67 -15.31
N ALA A 313 -15.25 2.73 -14.21
CA ALA A 313 -13.81 2.78 -14.27
C ALA A 313 -13.03 1.44 -14.07
N PRO A 314 -13.61 0.22 -14.11
CA PRO A 314 -12.88 -0.98 -13.68
C PRO A 314 -11.72 -1.38 -14.58
N GLU A 315 -11.81 -1.17 -15.89
CA GLU A 315 -10.83 -1.70 -16.86
C GLU A 315 -9.54 -0.89 -16.90
N TYR A 316 -9.60 0.43 -16.69
CA TYR A 316 -8.44 1.33 -16.75
C TYR A 316 -7.47 1.16 -15.57
N TYR A 317 -7.91 0.54 -14.46
CA TYR A 317 -7.09 0.33 -13.27
C TYR A 317 -6.44 -1.05 -13.20
N LEU A 318 -6.58 -1.89 -14.25
CA LEU A 318 -5.94 -3.20 -14.29
C LEU A 318 -4.53 -3.06 -14.85
N PRO A 319 -3.48 -3.29 -14.03
CA PRO A 319 -2.12 -3.27 -14.52
C PRO A 319 -1.80 -4.53 -15.34
N ASP A 320 -0.97 -4.35 -16.35
CA ASP A 320 -0.31 -5.44 -17.07
C ASP A 320 1.21 -5.33 -16.90
N PHE A 321 1.73 -6.08 -15.93
CA PHE A 321 3.17 -6.11 -15.63
C PHE A 321 4.00 -6.95 -16.60
N GLU A 322 3.41 -7.53 -17.64
CA GLU A 322 4.12 -8.18 -18.75
C GLU A 322 4.52 -7.15 -19.82
N LYS A 323 4.00 -5.92 -19.77
CA LYS A 323 4.43 -4.80 -20.63
C LYS A 323 5.81 -4.29 -20.23
N GLU A 324 6.68 -4.04 -21.20
CA GLU A 324 8.07 -3.61 -20.95
C GLU A 324 8.18 -2.16 -20.43
N GLU A 325 7.30 -1.25 -20.87
CA GLU A 325 7.46 0.18 -20.59
C GLU A 325 6.67 0.66 -19.37
N HIS A 326 5.37 0.43 -19.31
CA HIS A 326 4.51 0.93 -18.23
C HIS A 326 3.35 -0.04 -17.97
N PRO A 327 3.12 -0.45 -16.72
CA PRO A 327 2.11 -1.47 -16.43
C PRO A 327 0.65 -0.97 -16.59
N PHE A 328 0.42 0.34 -16.65
CA PHE A 328 -0.92 0.92 -16.79
C PHE A 328 -1.11 1.55 -18.16
N GLU A 329 -2.31 1.37 -18.75
CA GLU A 329 -2.75 2.14 -19.91
C GLU A 329 -3.34 3.46 -19.42
N GLU A 330 -2.59 4.56 -19.60
CA GLU A 330 -3.07 5.88 -19.23
C GLU A 330 -3.66 6.58 -20.46
N PRO A 331 -4.98 6.95 -20.45
CA PRO A 331 -5.63 7.54 -21.61
C PRO A 331 -5.10 8.92 -22.01
N ASN A 332 -4.25 9.57 -21.22
CA ASN A 332 -3.85 10.97 -21.39
C ASN A 332 -2.33 11.24 -21.34
N ARG A 333 -1.47 10.26 -21.69
CA ARG A 333 -0.09 10.58 -22.04
C ARG A 333 -0.02 11.08 -23.48
N LYS A 334 -0.30 12.35 -23.69
CA LYS A 334 0.09 13.10 -24.89
C LYS A 334 0.83 14.35 -24.50
#